data_bcf143098828b048c6c6e8bccdf58150
#
_entry.id   bcf143098828b048c6c6e8bccdf58150
#
_cell.length_a   1.000
_cell.length_b   1.000
_cell.length_c   1.000
_cell.angle_alpha   90.00
_cell.angle_beta   90.00
_cell.angle_gamma   90.00
#
_symmetry.space_group_name_H-M   'P 1'
#
loop_
_entity.id
_entity.type
_entity.pdbx_description
1 polymer ?
#
loop_
_entity_poly.entity_id
_entity_poly.type
_entity_poly.pdbx_seq_one_letter_code
_entity_poly.pdbx_strand_id
1 'polypeptide(L)'
;MTELQQIIEAAFERRDTITPGSVDSATKSAILQAIDLLDSGKARVAEKIAGEWVVHQWLKKAVLLSFRINDNYIIKGDDAQYYDKVPLKFSNYTEEQFKAAGVRVVPPATARKGSFIAPNTVLMPSYVNIGAYVDEGTMVDTWATVGSCAQIGKNVHLSGGVGIGGVLEPLQANPTIIEDNCFIGARSEVVEGVIVEEGSVISMGVFIGQSTRIYDRETGEIHYGRVPAGSVVVSGSLPSKCGKYSLYAAVIVKKVDAKTRAKVGINALLRSIDE
;
A
#
# COMPACT_ATOMS: atom_id res chain seq x y z
N MET A 1 11.76 -23.09 -3.92
CA MET A 1 12.36 -22.05 -3.03
C MET A 1 13.73 -21.70 -3.59
N THR A 2 14.00 -20.41 -3.77
CA THR A 2 15.35 -19.95 -4.22
C THR A 2 16.31 -20.04 -3.03
N GLU A 3 17.63 -20.09 -3.31
CA GLU A 3 18.68 -20.06 -2.27
C GLU A 3 18.53 -18.82 -1.37
N LEU A 4 18.27 -17.65 -1.96
CA LEU A 4 18.01 -16.40 -1.21
C LEU A 4 16.86 -16.54 -0.22
N GLN A 5 15.74 -17.12 -0.65
CA GLN A 5 14.59 -17.35 0.21
C GLN A 5 14.93 -18.30 1.37
N GLN A 6 15.71 -19.37 1.12
CA GLN A 6 16.13 -20.31 2.18
C GLN A 6 16.96 -19.62 3.26
N ILE A 7 17.91 -18.73 2.85
CA ILE A 7 18.73 -17.96 3.81
C ILE A 7 17.85 -17.04 4.65
N ILE A 8 16.90 -16.33 4.04
CA ILE A 8 15.99 -15.42 4.76
C ILE A 8 15.09 -16.19 5.75
N GLU A 9 14.51 -17.33 5.32
CA GLU A 9 13.69 -18.18 6.19
C GLU A 9 14.50 -18.68 7.40
N ALA A 10 15.70 -19.22 7.17
CA ALA A 10 16.58 -19.69 8.23
C ALA A 10 17.02 -18.57 9.18
N ALA A 11 17.32 -17.37 8.65
CA ALA A 11 17.66 -16.21 9.45
C ALA A 11 16.47 -15.77 10.31
N PHE A 12 15.25 -15.82 9.79
CA PHE A 12 14.07 -15.41 10.51
C PHE A 12 13.76 -16.31 11.72
N GLU A 13 14.02 -17.61 11.62
CA GLU A 13 13.85 -18.54 12.76
C GLU A 13 14.77 -18.21 13.94
N ARG A 14 15.95 -17.63 13.69
CA ARG A 14 16.91 -17.20 14.72
C ARG A 14 16.95 -15.67 14.90
N ARG A 15 15.93 -14.95 14.47
CA ARG A 15 15.89 -13.47 14.41
C ARG A 15 16.22 -12.78 15.73
N ASP A 16 15.91 -13.40 16.87
CA ASP A 16 16.16 -12.81 18.20
C ASP A 16 17.64 -12.74 18.56
N THR A 17 18.48 -13.52 17.87
CA THR A 17 19.95 -13.48 18.01
C THR A 17 20.63 -12.56 16.99
N ILE A 18 19.87 -12.02 16.01
CA ILE A 18 20.40 -11.15 14.98
C ILE A 18 20.41 -9.71 15.46
N THR A 19 21.60 -9.13 15.50
CA THR A 19 21.87 -7.73 15.79
C THR A 19 22.90 -7.18 14.79
N PRO A 20 23.13 -5.86 14.73
CA PRO A 20 24.16 -5.30 13.86
C PRO A 20 25.56 -5.87 14.11
N GLY A 21 25.87 -6.26 15.36
CA GLY A 21 27.17 -6.81 15.75
C GLY A 21 27.28 -8.33 15.62
N SER A 22 26.17 -9.09 15.54
CA SER A 22 26.16 -10.56 15.52
C SER A 22 25.79 -11.18 14.17
N VAL A 23 25.23 -10.40 13.26
CA VAL A 23 24.83 -10.90 11.93
C VAL A 23 26.04 -11.30 11.09
N ASP A 24 26.05 -12.53 10.58
CA ASP A 24 27.09 -12.97 9.64
C ASP A 24 26.93 -12.29 8.26
N SER A 25 28.05 -12.24 7.53
CA SER A 25 28.12 -11.53 6.23
C SER A 25 27.16 -12.11 5.19
N ALA A 26 26.97 -13.42 5.15
CA ALA A 26 26.09 -14.07 4.18
C ALA A 26 24.62 -13.72 4.45
N THR A 27 24.18 -13.83 5.70
CA THR A 27 22.84 -13.41 6.13
C THR A 27 22.60 -11.93 5.86
N LYS A 28 23.55 -11.06 6.21
CA LYS A 28 23.43 -9.61 5.95
C LYS A 28 23.32 -9.32 4.46
N SER A 29 24.15 -9.95 3.64
CA SER A 29 24.09 -9.79 2.17
C SER A 29 22.73 -10.26 1.60
N ALA A 30 22.23 -11.40 2.04
CA ALA A 30 20.94 -11.91 1.60
C ALA A 30 19.77 -10.97 1.95
N ILE A 31 19.77 -10.41 3.17
CA ILE A 31 18.75 -9.43 3.58
C ILE A 31 18.81 -8.18 2.69
N LEU A 32 20.00 -7.61 2.49
CA LEU A 32 20.16 -6.43 1.63
C LEU A 32 19.76 -6.71 0.19
N GLN A 33 20.10 -7.88 -0.36
CA GLN A 33 19.68 -8.30 -1.69
C GLN A 33 18.14 -8.38 -1.80
N ALA A 34 17.46 -8.93 -0.80
CA ALA A 34 16.00 -8.97 -0.80
C ALA A 34 15.37 -7.56 -0.77
N ILE A 35 15.95 -6.65 0.01
CA ILE A 35 15.51 -5.23 0.03
C ILE A 35 15.76 -4.56 -1.34
N ASP A 36 16.90 -4.82 -2.00
CA ASP A 36 17.19 -4.27 -3.32
C ASP A 36 16.25 -4.84 -4.41
N LEU A 37 15.83 -6.10 -4.31
CA LEU A 37 14.80 -6.67 -5.19
C LEU A 37 13.45 -5.98 -5.00
N LEU A 38 13.04 -5.69 -3.76
CA LEU A 38 11.85 -4.91 -3.47
C LEU A 38 11.98 -3.47 -3.99
N ASP A 39 13.09 -2.82 -3.71
CA ASP A 39 13.36 -1.43 -4.11
C ASP A 39 13.33 -1.21 -5.62
N SER A 40 13.81 -2.20 -6.37
CA SER A 40 13.84 -2.18 -7.84
C SER A 40 12.58 -2.71 -8.52
N GLY A 41 11.59 -3.20 -7.74
CA GLY A 41 10.36 -3.81 -8.28
C GLY A 41 10.55 -5.18 -8.93
N LYS A 42 11.75 -5.78 -8.84
CA LYS A 42 12.04 -7.14 -9.33
C LYS A 42 11.39 -8.23 -8.49
N ALA A 43 11.03 -7.90 -7.26
CA ALA A 43 10.15 -8.71 -6.40
C ALA A 43 9.12 -7.80 -5.74
N ARG A 44 7.97 -8.36 -5.39
CA ARG A 44 6.93 -7.64 -4.64
C ARG A 44 6.33 -8.55 -3.58
N VAL A 45 5.85 -7.95 -2.49
CA VAL A 45 5.32 -8.70 -1.33
C VAL A 45 4.08 -9.50 -1.68
N ALA A 46 3.26 -9.01 -2.58
CA ALA A 46 2.16 -9.79 -3.15
C ALA A 46 2.02 -9.50 -4.64
N GLU A 47 1.65 -10.51 -5.41
CA GLU A 47 1.40 -10.42 -6.84
C GLU A 47 0.19 -11.25 -7.25
N LYS A 48 -0.48 -10.87 -8.33
CA LYS A 48 -1.66 -11.57 -8.84
C LYS A 48 -1.23 -12.68 -9.78
N ILE A 49 -1.42 -13.94 -9.37
CA ILE A 49 -1.08 -15.13 -10.15
C ILE A 49 -2.36 -15.88 -10.46
N ALA A 50 -2.63 -16.11 -11.74
CA ALA A 50 -3.86 -16.77 -12.20
C ALA A 50 -5.16 -16.16 -11.62
N GLY A 51 -5.19 -14.85 -11.42
CA GLY A 51 -6.35 -14.13 -10.90
C GLY A 51 -6.39 -13.98 -9.37
N GLU A 52 -5.57 -14.71 -8.63
CA GLU A 52 -5.54 -14.68 -7.17
C GLU A 52 -4.29 -13.96 -6.63
N TRP A 53 -4.45 -13.25 -5.52
CA TRP A 53 -3.33 -12.61 -4.86
C TRP A 53 -2.52 -13.61 -4.03
N VAL A 54 -1.25 -13.76 -4.38
CA VAL A 54 -0.28 -14.62 -3.70
C VAL A 54 0.69 -13.76 -2.90
N VAL A 55 0.81 -14.03 -1.60
CA VAL A 55 1.69 -13.28 -0.69
C VAL A 55 3.01 -14.03 -0.49
N HIS A 56 4.10 -13.34 -0.77
CA HIS A 56 5.47 -13.84 -0.57
C HIS A 56 5.95 -13.48 0.84
N GLN A 57 5.54 -14.25 1.84
CA GLN A 57 5.84 -13.97 3.25
C GLN A 57 7.34 -13.84 3.55
N TRP A 58 8.20 -14.55 2.81
CA TRP A 58 9.64 -14.45 2.98
C TRP A 58 10.19 -13.04 2.75
N LEU A 59 9.54 -12.25 1.87
CA LEU A 59 9.90 -10.84 1.65
C LEU A 59 9.51 -9.96 2.85
N LYS A 60 8.37 -10.23 3.50
CA LYS A 60 8.02 -9.57 4.77
C LYS A 60 9.03 -9.90 5.86
N LYS A 61 9.47 -11.17 5.94
CA LYS A 61 10.54 -11.61 6.84
C LYS A 61 11.85 -10.86 6.57
N ALA A 62 12.22 -10.69 5.30
CA ALA A 62 13.40 -9.92 4.92
C ALA A 62 13.30 -8.44 5.37
N VAL A 63 12.13 -7.81 5.23
CA VAL A 63 11.88 -6.45 5.72
C VAL A 63 12.05 -6.39 7.24
N LEU A 64 11.47 -7.31 8.00
CA LEU A 64 11.61 -7.37 9.47
C LEU A 64 13.07 -7.57 9.89
N LEU A 65 13.79 -8.46 9.21
CA LEU A 65 15.21 -8.69 9.46
C LEU A 65 16.06 -7.45 9.15
N SER A 66 15.68 -6.65 8.16
CA SER A 66 16.43 -5.45 7.78
C SER A 66 16.52 -4.42 8.92
N PHE A 67 15.52 -4.36 9.79
CA PHE A 67 15.53 -3.50 10.96
C PHE A 67 16.50 -3.97 12.07
N ARG A 68 16.96 -5.23 12.00
CA ARG A 68 17.84 -5.84 13.02
C ARG A 68 19.32 -5.77 12.66
N ILE A 69 19.65 -5.52 11.38
CA ILE A 69 21.03 -5.56 10.89
C ILE A 69 21.72 -4.20 10.85
N ASN A 70 21.01 -3.12 11.16
CA ASN A 70 21.55 -1.77 11.18
C ASN A 70 21.17 -1.07 12.49
N ASP A 71 22.08 -0.25 13.01
CA ASP A 71 21.80 0.73 14.05
C ASP A 71 21.15 1.97 13.44
N ASN A 72 20.50 2.78 14.28
CA ASN A 72 20.06 4.11 13.87
C ASN A 72 21.29 5.00 13.62
N TYR A 73 21.20 5.84 12.60
CA TYR A 73 22.22 6.82 12.27
C TYR A 73 21.56 8.15 11.86
N ILE A 74 22.37 9.22 11.86
CA ILE A 74 21.88 10.53 11.44
C ILE A 74 21.72 10.56 9.94
N ILE A 75 20.48 10.80 9.50
CA ILE A 75 20.13 11.08 8.10
C ILE A 75 19.99 12.58 7.97
N LYS A 76 20.85 13.21 7.18
CA LYS A 76 20.82 14.66 6.93
C LYS A 76 19.75 14.98 5.89
N GLY A 77 18.90 15.96 6.20
CA GLY A 77 18.02 16.62 5.27
C GLY A 77 18.35 18.11 5.20
N ASP A 78 17.73 18.85 4.29
CA ASP A 78 18.01 20.28 4.11
C ASP A 78 17.52 21.12 5.30
N ASP A 79 16.33 20.80 5.83
CA ASP A 79 15.70 21.57 6.92
C ASP A 79 15.74 20.88 8.28
N ALA A 80 16.08 19.57 8.32
CA ALA A 80 16.08 18.78 9.55
C ALA A 80 17.06 17.62 9.49
N GLN A 81 17.39 17.09 10.66
CA GLN A 81 18.10 15.82 10.78
C GLN A 81 17.15 14.76 11.32
N TYR A 82 17.30 13.54 10.82
CA TYR A 82 16.54 12.38 11.27
C TYR A 82 17.47 11.35 11.90
N TYR A 83 16.92 10.48 12.73
CA TYR A 83 17.67 9.41 13.38
C TYR A 83 16.95 8.08 13.18
N ASP A 84 17.31 7.36 12.12
CA ASP A 84 16.66 6.11 11.71
C ASP A 84 17.68 5.15 11.10
N LYS A 85 17.26 3.92 10.88
CA LYS A 85 18.08 2.84 10.29
C LYS A 85 17.74 2.53 8.84
N VAL A 86 16.65 3.07 8.32
CA VAL A 86 16.19 2.85 6.94
C VAL A 86 16.51 4.08 6.09
N PRO A 87 17.36 3.95 5.06
CA PRO A 87 17.65 5.06 4.15
C PRO A 87 16.40 5.53 3.41
N LEU A 88 16.39 6.79 2.99
CA LEU A 88 15.39 7.31 2.06
C LEU A 88 15.76 6.91 0.63
N LYS A 89 14.79 6.47 -0.16
CA LYS A 89 14.98 5.98 -1.52
C LYS A 89 15.70 6.97 -2.43
N PHE A 90 15.30 8.23 -2.37
CA PHE A 90 15.75 9.26 -3.29
C PHE A 90 16.91 10.13 -2.78
N SER A 91 17.44 9.88 -1.57
CA SER A 91 18.44 10.76 -0.93
C SER A 91 19.73 10.97 -1.73
N ASN A 92 20.08 10.03 -2.60
CA ASN A 92 21.30 10.09 -3.40
C ASN A 92 21.05 10.02 -4.91
N TYR A 93 19.81 10.26 -5.37
CA TYR A 93 19.51 10.23 -6.79
C TYR A 93 20.11 11.45 -7.50
N THR A 94 20.79 11.21 -8.63
CA THR A 94 21.18 12.26 -9.57
C THR A 94 20.00 12.64 -10.45
N GLU A 95 20.13 13.76 -11.18
CA GLU A 95 19.11 14.18 -12.16
C GLU A 95 18.86 13.11 -13.23
N GLU A 96 19.92 12.44 -13.69
CA GLU A 96 19.84 11.34 -14.66
C GLU A 96 19.08 10.15 -14.09
N GLN A 97 19.27 9.83 -12.81
CA GLN A 97 18.55 8.74 -12.14
C GLN A 97 17.06 9.07 -11.97
N PHE A 98 16.69 10.33 -11.64
CA PHE A 98 15.30 10.76 -11.63
C PHE A 98 14.66 10.69 -13.01
N LYS A 99 15.35 11.15 -14.06
CA LYS A 99 14.89 11.05 -15.45
C LYS A 99 14.69 9.60 -15.89
N ALA A 100 15.64 8.71 -15.55
CA ALA A 100 15.54 7.29 -15.86
C ALA A 100 14.41 6.58 -15.08
N ALA A 101 14.20 6.96 -13.82
CA ALA A 101 13.09 6.44 -13.02
C ALA A 101 11.73 6.95 -13.49
N GLY A 102 11.68 8.09 -14.18
CA GLY A 102 10.44 8.67 -14.72
C GLY A 102 9.43 9.09 -13.65
N VAL A 103 9.90 9.44 -12.45
CA VAL A 103 9.04 9.79 -11.30
C VAL A 103 9.11 11.30 -11.01
N ARG A 104 8.00 11.83 -10.47
CA ARG A 104 7.96 13.18 -9.91
C ARG A 104 7.83 13.09 -8.39
N VAL A 105 8.79 13.67 -7.67
CA VAL A 105 8.82 13.67 -6.19
C VAL A 105 8.77 15.10 -5.71
N VAL A 106 7.66 15.48 -5.10
CA VAL A 106 7.41 16.86 -4.62
C VAL A 106 7.84 16.96 -3.15
N PRO A 107 8.71 17.92 -2.79
CA PRO A 107 9.15 18.06 -1.40
C PRO A 107 7.96 18.38 -0.46
N PRO A 108 7.92 17.85 0.78
CA PRO A 108 8.82 16.89 1.39
C PRO A 108 8.35 15.44 1.27
N ALA A 109 7.97 14.96 0.08
CA ALA A 109 7.59 13.55 -0.09
C ALA A 109 8.71 12.62 0.39
N THR A 110 8.32 11.57 1.12
CA THR A 110 9.24 10.61 1.70
C THR A 110 8.91 9.20 1.19
N ALA A 111 9.89 8.56 0.55
CA ALA A 111 9.84 7.13 0.23
C ALA A 111 11.03 6.43 0.89
N ARG A 112 10.78 5.38 1.66
CA ARG A 112 11.83 4.57 2.28
C ARG A 112 12.45 3.63 1.26
N LYS A 113 13.78 3.39 1.35
CA LYS A 113 14.44 2.34 0.55
C LYS A 113 13.76 0.99 0.82
N GLY A 114 13.61 0.19 -0.25
CA GLY A 114 12.83 -1.04 -0.23
C GLY A 114 11.36 -0.83 -0.60
N SER A 115 10.93 0.41 -0.93
CA SER A 115 9.67 0.66 -1.63
C SER A 115 9.92 0.79 -3.13
N PHE A 116 9.04 0.25 -3.96
CA PHE A 116 9.09 0.43 -5.41
C PHE A 116 8.14 1.53 -5.84
N ILE A 117 8.64 2.45 -6.66
CA ILE A 117 7.88 3.54 -7.27
C ILE A 117 8.09 3.43 -8.78
N ALA A 118 7.05 3.06 -9.51
CA ALA A 118 7.08 2.85 -10.94
C ALA A 118 7.16 4.17 -11.74
N PRO A 119 7.55 4.14 -13.02
CA PRO A 119 7.53 5.32 -13.89
C PRO A 119 6.17 5.99 -13.96
N ASN A 120 6.16 7.28 -14.31
CA ASN A 120 4.97 8.13 -14.39
C ASN A 120 4.20 8.29 -13.08
N THR A 121 4.76 7.86 -11.95
CA THR A 121 4.21 8.08 -10.62
C THR A 121 4.49 9.50 -10.15
N VAL A 122 3.52 10.10 -9.49
CA VAL A 122 3.67 11.39 -8.80
C VAL A 122 3.52 11.17 -7.31
N LEU A 123 4.55 11.49 -6.55
CA LEU A 123 4.50 11.60 -5.10
C LEU A 123 4.39 13.09 -4.75
N MET A 124 3.20 13.55 -4.36
CA MET A 124 3.03 14.81 -3.67
C MET A 124 3.66 14.69 -2.25
N PRO A 125 3.72 15.74 -1.43
CA PRO A 125 4.16 15.60 -0.04
C PRO A 125 3.42 14.45 0.67
N SER A 126 4.00 13.29 0.71
CA SER A 126 3.36 12.02 1.09
C SER A 126 4.39 11.06 1.67
N TYR A 127 3.94 9.92 2.16
CA TYR A 127 4.83 8.92 2.75
C TYR A 127 4.60 7.53 2.14
N VAL A 128 5.67 6.91 1.65
CA VAL A 128 5.65 5.52 1.16
C VAL A 128 6.64 4.68 1.97
N ASN A 129 6.14 3.66 2.65
CA ASN A 129 6.92 2.84 3.56
C ASN A 129 7.62 1.68 2.84
N ILE A 130 8.62 1.08 3.51
CA ILE A 130 9.40 -0.06 3.03
C ILE A 130 8.49 -1.25 2.66
N GLY A 131 8.84 -1.96 1.61
CA GLY A 131 8.07 -3.10 1.08
C GLY A 131 6.84 -2.71 0.27
N ALA A 132 6.43 -1.45 0.27
CA ALA A 132 5.32 -0.96 -0.54
C ALA A 132 5.67 -1.00 -2.04
N TYR A 133 4.66 -1.25 -2.86
CA TYR A 133 4.75 -1.23 -4.31
C TYR A 133 3.73 -0.24 -4.86
N VAL A 134 4.19 0.79 -5.58
CA VAL A 134 3.34 1.79 -6.22
C VAL A 134 3.56 1.70 -7.72
N ASP A 135 2.54 1.26 -8.44
CA ASP A 135 2.63 0.97 -9.86
C ASP A 135 2.45 2.22 -10.73
N GLU A 136 2.69 2.04 -12.03
CA GLU A 136 2.79 3.06 -13.08
C GLU A 136 1.57 4.00 -13.13
N GLY A 137 1.83 5.29 -13.35
CA GLY A 137 0.79 6.31 -13.55
C GLY A 137 0.01 6.67 -12.29
N THR A 138 0.37 6.13 -11.14
CA THR A 138 -0.33 6.38 -9.88
C THR A 138 0.07 7.72 -9.27
N MET A 139 -0.91 8.40 -8.66
CA MET A 139 -0.69 9.59 -7.84
C MET A 139 -0.90 9.27 -6.36
N VAL A 140 0.12 9.53 -5.56
CA VAL A 140 0.04 9.57 -4.10
C VAL A 140 -0.02 11.05 -3.69
N ASP A 141 -1.23 11.53 -3.40
CA ASP A 141 -1.49 12.96 -3.21
C ASP A 141 -1.07 13.43 -1.81
N THR A 142 -1.25 14.72 -1.56
CA THR A 142 -0.74 15.44 -0.39
C THR A 142 -1.18 14.81 0.93
N TRP A 143 -0.19 14.46 1.76
CA TRP A 143 -0.33 13.80 3.06
C TRP A 143 -0.99 12.42 3.02
N ALA A 144 -1.06 11.78 1.85
CA ALA A 144 -1.42 10.38 1.77
C ALA A 144 -0.27 9.49 2.26
N THR A 145 -0.62 8.33 2.79
CA THR A 145 0.32 7.33 3.32
C THR A 145 0.10 5.99 2.63
N VAL A 146 1.18 5.40 2.13
CA VAL A 146 1.22 4.00 1.69
C VAL A 146 2.03 3.21 2.71
N GLY A 147 1.35 2.38 3.49
CA GLY A 147 1.91 1.61 4.58
C GLY A 147 2.86 0.50 4.12
N SER A 148 3.58 -0.08 5.07
CA SER A 148 4.56 -1.15 4.79
C SER A 148 3.93 -2.30 4.02
N CYS A 149 4.56 -2.72 2.95
CA CYS A 149 4.14 -3.86 2.12
C CYS A 149 2.82 -3.67 1.36
N ALA A 150 2.13 -2.53 1.46
CA ALA A 150 0.92 -2.27 0.70
C ALA A 150 1.20 -2.30 -0.81
N GLN A 151 0.22 -2.77 -1.58
CA GLN A 151 0.32 -2.93 -3.03
C GLN A 151 -0.66 -2.01 -3.72
N ILE A 152 -0.16 -1.04 -4.47
CA ILE A 152 -0.96 -0.08 -5.23
C ILE A 152 -0.78 -0.37 -6.71
N GLY A 153 -1.87 -0.58 -7.41
CA GLY A 153 -1.92 -0.87 -8.83
C GLY A 153 -1.65 0.35 -9.72
N LYS A 154 -1.86 0.17 -11.02
CA LYS A 154 -1.64 1.20 -12.06
C LYS A 154 -2.76 2.24 -12.05
N ASN A 155 -2.39 3.47 -12.40
CA ASN A 155 -3.34 4.57 -12.59
C ASN A 155 -4.29 4.77 -11.39
N VAL A 156 -3.81 4.49 -10.19
CA VAL A 156 -4.55 4.72 -8.95
C VAL A 156 -4.39 6.17 -8.53
N HIS A 157 -5.45 6.76 -8.00
CA HIS A 157 -5.39 8.06 -7.35
C HIS A 157 -5.68 7.90 -5.85
N LEU A 158 -4.66 8.09 -5.03
CA LEU A 158 -4.81 8.22 -3.58
C LEU A 158 -4.91 9.70 -3.27
N SER A 159 -6.13 10.17 -2.97
CA SER A 159 -6.39 11.61 -2.73
C SER A 159 -5.77 12.11 -1.42
N GLY A 160 -5.82 13.42 -1.19
CA GLY A 160 -5.19 14.05 -0.04
C GLY A 160 -5.55 13.43 1.30
N GLY A 161 -4.52 13.06 2.06
CA GLY A 161 -4.66 12.47 3.39
C GLY A 161 -5.27 11.07 3.44
N VAL A 162 -5.25 10.33 2.34
CA VAL A 162 -5.64 8.91 2.32
C VAL A 162 -4.62 8.09 3.11
N GLY A 163 -5.11 7.17 3.94
CA GLY A 163 -4.29 6.17 4.62
C GLY A 163 -4.49 4.77 4.03
N ILE A 164 -3.43 4.23 3.42
CA ILE A 164 -3.37 2.81 3.07
C ILE A 164 -2.54 2.11 4.13
N GLY A 165 -3.19 1.25 4.92
CA GLY A 165 -2.57 0.57 6.04
C GLY A 165 -1.46 -0.37 5.62
N GLY A 166 -0.39 -0.37 6.41
CA GLY A 166 0.69 -1.33 6.28
C GLY A 166 0.40 -2.59 7.10
N VAL A 167 0.61 -3.74 6.50
CA VAL A 167 0.47 -5.03 7.20
C VAL A 167 1.79 -5.78 7.10
N LEU A 168 2.77 -5.32 7.87
CA LEU A 168 4.06 -6.00 8.03
C LEU A 168 3.94 -7.11 9.09
N GLU A 169 3.29 -6.82 10.19
CA GLU A 169 2.98 -7.73 11.28
C GLU A 169 1.47 -7.72 11.58
N PRO A 170 0.86 -8.88 11.84
CA PRO A 170 1.46 -10.22 11.84
C PRO A 170 1.80 -10.71 10.42
N LEU A 171 2.83 -11.57 10.32
CA LEU A 171 3.36 -12.05 9.03
C LEU A 171 2.31 -12.72 8.13
N GLN A 172 1.40 -13.49 8.73
CA GLN A 172 0.35 -14.23 8.03
C GLN A 172 -0.75 -13.33 7.48
N ALA A 173 -0.87 -12.08 7.94
CA ALA A 173 -1.87 -11.17 7.42
C ALA A 173 -1.50 -10.70 6.01
N ASN A 174 -2.48 -10.62 5.13
CA ASN A 174 -2.30 -10.13 3.77
C ASN A 174 -1.97 -8.63 3.78
N PRO A 175 -1.16 -8.14 2.84
CA PRO A 175 -1.00 -6.70 2.66
C PRO A 175 -2.29 -6.06 2.17
N THR A 176 -2.48 -4.78 2.46
CA THR A 176 -3.55 -4.00 1.85
C THR A 176 -3.27 -3.81 0.36
N ILE A 177 -4.28 -4.03 -0.46
CA ILE A 177 -4.15 -4.03 -1.92
C ILE A 177 -5.19 -3.08 -2.52
N ILE A 178 -4.74 -2.15 -3.34
CA ILE A 178 -5.57 -1.31 -4.20
C ILE A 178 -5.25 -1.71 -5.64
N GLU A 179 -6.19 -2.33 -6.34
CA GLU A 179 -5.98 -2.77 -7.71
C GLU A 179 -6.01 -1.59 -8.70
N ASP A 180 -5.77 -1.89 -9.97
CA ASP A 180 -5.61 -0.89 -11.03
C ASP A 180 -6.83 0.04 -11.17
N ASN A 181 -6.56 1.26 -11.61
CA ASN A 181 -7.60 2.23 -11.97
C ASN A 181 -8.56 2.61 -10.83
N CYS A 182 -8.22 2.40 -9.58
CA CYS A 182 -9.02 2.81 -8.43
C CYS A 182 -8.85 4.30 -8.11
N PHE A 183 -9.90 4.88 -7.55
CA PHE A 183 -9.86 6.21 -6.94
C PHE A 183 -10.22 6.09 -5.46
N ILE A 184 -9.33 6.56 -4.60
CA ILE A 184 -9.55 6.58 -3.14
C ILE A 184 -9.71 8.03 -2.71
N GLY A 185 -10.92 8.39 -2.27
CA GLY A 185 -11.30 9.75 -1.90
C GLY A 185 -10.59 10.25 -0.64
N ALA A 186 -10.43 11.57 -0.55
CA ALA A 186 -9.67 12.22 0.50
C ALA A 186 -10.07 11.77 1.92
N ARG A 187 -9.06 11.60 2.79
CA ARG A 187 -9.25 11.18 4.20
C ARG A 187 -9.93 9.82 4.38
N SER A 188 -9.93 8.98 3.35
CA SER A 188 -10.35 7.59 3.51
C SER A 188 -9.20 6.72 4.02
N GLU A 189 -9.55 5.65 4.75
CA GLU A 189 -8.61 4.65 5.25
C GLU A 189 -8.98 3.27 4.71
N VAL A 190 -8.02 2.58 4.13
CA VAL A 190 -8.14 1.18 3.72
C VAL A 190 -7.01 0.41 4.38
N VAL A 191 -7.35 -0.47 5.32
CA VAL A 191 -6.38 -1.06 6.25
C VAL A 191 -6.58 -2.57 6.41
N GLU A 192 -5.71 -3.21 7.21
CA GLU A 192 -5.86 -4.61 7.65
C GLU A 192 -5.91 -5.64 6.49
N GLY A 193 -5.24 -5.37 5.39
CA GLY A 193 -5.17 -6.31 4.27
C GLY A 193 -6.45 -6.38 3.42
N VAL A 194 -7.29 -5.36 3.48
CA VAL A 194 -8.44 -5.21 2.59
C VAL A 194 -7.97 -5.09 1.15
N ILE A 195 -8.71 -5.72 0.23
CA ILE A 195 -8.50 -5.62 -1.21
C ILE A 195 -9.59 -4.73 -1.80
N VAL A 196 -9.20 -3.66 -2.46
CA VAL A 196 -10.08 -2.83 -3.30
C VAL A 196 -9.83 -3.24 -4.75
N GLU A 197 -10.81 -3.92 -5.36
CA GLU A 197 -10.68 -4.45 -6.71
C GLU A 197 -10.75 -3.37 -7.77
N GLU A 198 -10.25 -3.74 -8.95
CA GLU A 198 -10.05 -2.86 -10.10
C GLU A 198 -11.22 -1.91 -10.36
N GLY A 199 -10.86 -0.66 -10.62
CA GLY A 199 -11.82 0.33 -11.07
C GLY A 199 -12.80 0.84 -10.03
N SER A 200 -12.64 0.49 -8.78
CA SER A 200 -13.51 0.96 -7.70
C SER A 200 -13.24 2.43 -7.38
N VAL A 201 -14.30 3.11 -6.97
CA VAL A 201 -14.30 4.51 -6.52
C VAL A 201 -14.76 4.54 -5.07
N ILE A 202 -13.84 4.88 -4.19
CA ILE A 202 -14.13 5.12 -2.77
C ILE A 202 -14.33 6.62 -2.58
N SER A 203 -15.47 7.03 -2.05
CA SER A 203 -15.75 8.44 -1.72
C SER A 203 -14.85 8.93 -0.59
N MET A 204 -14.82 10.23 -0.37
CA MET A 204 -14.08 10.80 0.76
C MET A 204 -14.62 10.31 2.11
N GLY A 205 -13.73 10.15 3.09
CA GLY A 205 -14.11 9.81 4.47
C GLY A 205 -14.71 8.42 4.65
N VAL A 206 -14.31 7.45 3.86
CA VAL A 206 -14.72 6.05 3.99
C VAL A 206 -13.61 5.25 4.68
N PHE A 207 -13.95 4.49 5.73
CA PHE A 207 -13.01 3.72 6.55
C PHE A 207 -13.30 2.23 6.41
N ILE A 208 -12.34 1.46 5.86
CA ILE A 208 -12.51 0.04 5.55
C ILE A 208 -11.39 -0.78 6.20
N GLY A 209 -11.72 -1.58 7.18
CA GLY A 209 -10.90 -2.65 7.75
C GLY A 209 -11.57 -4.02 7.55
N GLN A 210 -10.93 -5.08 8.05
CA GLN A 210 -11.44 -6.46 7.88
C GLN A 210 -12.83 -6.71 8.49
N SER A 211 -13.16 -5.98 9.55
CA SER A 211 -14.45 -6.09 10.23
C SER A 211 -15.51 -5.10 9.74
N THR A 212 -15.15 -4.20 8.82
CA THR A 212 -16.09 -3.23 8.26
C THR A 212 -17.10 -3.92 7.37
N ARG A 213 -18.40 -3.71 7.65
CA ARG A 213 -19.46 -4.17 6.78
C ARG A 213 -19.49 -3.32 5.52
N ILE A 214 -19.36 -3.96 4.37
CA ILE A 214 -19.45 -3.33 3.05
C ILE A 214 -20.77 -3.78 2.44
N TYR A 215 -21.80 -2.97 2.59
CA TYR A 215 -23.16 -3.29 2.20
C TYR A 215 -23.43 -2.91 0.74
N ASP A 216 -23.81 -3.88 -0.07
CA ASP A 216 -24.25 -3.64 -1.45
C ASP A 216 -25.76 -3.34 -1.44
N ARG A 217 -26.15 -2.08 -1.72
CA ARG A 217 -27.56 -1.65 -1.67
C ARG A 217 -28.44 -2.29 -2.75
N GLU A 218 -27.85 -2.74 -3.87
CA GLU A 218 -28.61 -3.35 -4.96
C GLU A 218 -28.98 -4.79 -4.65
N THR A 219 -28.05 -5.54 -4.06
CA THR A 219 -28.22 -6.98 -3.77
C THR A 219 -28.62 -7.27 -2.32
N GLY A 220 -28.36 -6.33 -1.40
CA GLY A 220 -28.51 -6.54 0.06
C GLY A 220 -27.38 -7.38 0.66
N GLU A 221 -26.35 -7.74 -0.11
CA GLU A 221 -25.22 -8.53 0.32
C GLU A 221 -24.26 -7.70 1.18
N ILE A 222 -23.60 -8.35 2.15
CA ILE A 222 -22.54 -7.75 2.97
C ILE A 222 -21.23 -8.42 2.68
N HIS A 223 -20.26 -7.66 2.18
CA HIS A 223 -18.88 -8.10 1.96
C HIS A 223 -17.99 -7.70 3.14
N TYR A 224 -16.91 -8.46 3.35
CA TYR A 224 -15.86 -8.18 4.32
C TYR A 224 -14.50 -8.34 3.67
N GLY A 225 -13.55 -7.47 4.03
CA GLY A 225 -12.16 -7.57 3.59
C GLY A 225 -11.92 -7.34 2.09
N ARG A 226 -13.00 -7.12 1.31
CA ARG A 226 -12.91 -6.96 -0.15
C ARG A 226 -14.00 -6.02 -0.67
N VAL A 227 -13.61 -5.03 -1.46
CA VAL A 227 -14.52 -4.19 -2.24
C VAL A 227 -14.54 -4.75 -3.67
N PRO A 228 -15.69 -5.25 -4.17
CA PRO A 228 -15.78 -5.80 -5.53
C PRO A 228 -15.46 -4.78 -6.61
N ALA A 229 -14.95 -5.27 -7.75
CA ALA A 229 -14.54 -4.44 -8.88
C ALA A 229 -15.64 -3.48 -9.36
N GLY A 230 -15.23 -2.27 -9.74
CA GLY A 230 -16.12 -1.24 -10.26
C GLY A 230 -17.11 -0.65 -9.24
N SER A 231 -16.99 -0.98 -7.96
CA SER A 231 -17.88 -0.47 -6.92
C SER A 231 -17.70 1.03 -6.69
N VAL A 232 -18.80 1.77 -6.55
CA VAL A 232 -18.81 3.13 -6.01
C VAL A 232 -19.28 3.05 -4.56
N VAL A 233 -18.38 3.42 -3.64
CA VAL A 233 -18.55 3.20 -2.21
C VAL A 233 -18.60 4.53 -1.47
N VAL A 234 -19.56 4.68 -0.59
CA VAL A 234 -19.71 5.85 0.29
C VAL A 234 -19.78 5.44 1.76
N SER A 235 -19.55 6.39 2.65
CA SER A 235 -19.79 6.19 4.08
C SER A 235 -21.27 6.09 4.38
N GLY A 236 -21.65 5.21 5.29
CA GLY A 236 -23.02 5.02 5.73
C GLY A 236 -23.10 4.38 7.09
N SER A 237 -24.28 3.90 7.44
CA SER A 237 -24.51 3.15 8.68
C SER A 237 -25.59 2.10 8.49
N LEU A 238 -25.49 1.01 9.24
CA LEU A 238 -26.51 -0.03 9.29
C LEU A 238 -27.11 -0.11 10.71
N PRO A 239 -28.43 -0.29 10.84
CA PRO A 239 -29.06 -0.38 12.13
C PRO A 239 -28.56 -1.60 12.91
N SER A 240 -28.50 -1.46 14.22
CA SER A 240 -28.26 -2.59 15.12
C SER A 240 -29.48 -3.53 15.14
N LYS A 241 -29.26 -4.77 15.56
CA LYS A 241 -30.34 -5.77 15.68
C LYS A 241 -31.50 -5.30 16.60
N CYS A 242 -31.21 -4.48 17.61
CA CYS A 242 -32.22 -3.96 18.51
C CYS A 242 -32.86 -2.64 18.04
N GLY A 243 -32.38 -2.06 16.94
CA GLY A 243 -32.89 -0.78 16.39
C GLY A 243 -32.56 0.48 17.20
N LYS A 244 -31.82 0.35 18.31
CA LYS A 244 -31.56 1.49 19.22
C LYS A 244 -30.39 2.37 18.81
N TYR A 245 -29.52 1.89 17.91
CA TYR A 245 -28.35 2.61 17.36
C TYR A 245 -28.02 2.08 15.98
N SER A 246 -27.19 2.82 15.25
CA SER A 246 -26.60 2.37 13.99
C SER A 246 -25.08 2.29 14.12
N LEU A 247 -24.49 1.36 13.41
CA LEU A 247 -23.03 1.21 13.32
C LEU A 247 -22.56 1.64 11.94
N TYR A 248 -21.37 2.22 11.91
CA TYR A 248 -20.70 2.57 10.67
C TYR A 248 -20.67 1.37 9.71
N ALA A 249 -20.86 1.66 8.44
CA ALA A 249 -20.69 0.73 7.32
C ALA A 249 -20.23 1.48 6.09
N ALA A 250 -19.48 0.82 5.21
CA ALA A 250 -19.28 1.27 3.85
C ALA A 250 -20.48 0.78 3.01
N VAL A 251 -20.97 1.59 2.07
CA VAL A 251 -22.12 1.25 1.25
C VAL A 251 -21.74 1.32 -0.22
N ILE A 252 -21.86 0.20 -0.93
CA ILE A 252 -21.78 0.16 -2.39
C ILE A 252 -23.11 0.70 -2.90
N VAL A 253 -23.07 1.89 -3.52
CA VAL A 253 -24.27 2.55 -4.02
C VAL A 253 -24.59 2.21 -5.47
N LYS A 254 -23.56 1.80 -6.22
CA LYS A 254 -23.67 1.28 -7.58
C LYS A 254 -22.37 0.60 -8.02
N LYS A 255 -22.44 -0.14 -9.11
CA LYS A 255 -21.27 -0.66 -9.83
C LYS A 255 -21.20 -0.05 -11.22
N VAL A 256 -20.00 0.31 -11.65
CA VAL A 256 -19.75 0.92 -12.97
C VAL A 256 -18.74 0.11 -13.74
N ASP A 257 -19.03 -0.14 -15.00
CA ASP A 257 -18.08 -0.75 -15.91
C ASP A 257 -17.01 0.25 -16.39
N ALA A 258 -15.93 -0.27 -16.97
CA ALA A 258 -14.81 0.54 -17.47
C ALA A 258 -15.27 1.55 -18.57
N LYS A 259 -16.29 1.21 -19.38
CA LYS A 259 -16.80 2.08 -20.43
C LYS A 259 -17.57 3.27 -19.86
N THR A 260 -18.39 3.03 -18.87
CA THR A 260 -19.14 4.08 -18.16
C THR A 260 -18.18 5.01 -17.42
N ARG A 261 -17.18 4.46 -16.73
CA ARG A 261 -16.17 5.24 -16.02
C ARG A 261 -15.33 6.12 -16.96
N ALA A 262 -14.96 5.64 -18.14
CA ALA A 262 -14.22 6.43 -19.12
C ALA A 262 -15.02 7.62 -19.68
N LYS A 263 -16.35 7.53 -19.65
CA LYS A 263 -17.26 8.58 -20.17
C LYS A 263 -17.73 9.57 -19.09
N VAL A 264 -17.76 9.13 -17.83
CA VAL A 264 -18.33 9.89 -16.71
C VAL A 264 -17.21 10.23 -15.74
N GLY A 265 -16.98 11.52 -15.49
CA GLY A 265 -15.98 11.93 -14.51
C GLY A 265 -16.33 11.43 -13.09
N ILE A 266 -15.30 11.14 -12.28
CA ILE A 266 -15.46 10.62 -10.90
C ILE A 266 -16.45 11.47 -10.08
N ASN A 267 -16.39 12.79 -10.20
CA ASN A 267 -17.30 13.69 -9.51
C ASN A 267 -18.77 13.51 -9.92
N ALA A 268 -19.03 13.19 -11.19
CA ALA A 268 -20.37 12.90 -11.66
C ALA A 268 -20.87 11.54 -11.15
N LEU A 269 -20.00 10.54 -11.07
CA LEU A 269 -20.31 9.25 -10.43
C LEU A 269 -20.70 9.41 -8.97
N LEU A 270 -20.03 10.29 -8.24
CA LEU A 270 -20.31 10.55 -6.82
C LEU A 270 -21.54 11.43 -6.60
N ARG A 271 -21.95 12.26 -7.57
CA ARG A 271 -23.17 13.10 -7.47
C ARG A 271 -24.45 12.37 -7.78
N SER A 272 -24.44 11.34 -8.63
CA SER A 272 -25.60 10.57 -9.03
C SER A 272 -25.91 9.39 -8.09
N ILE A 273 -25.74 9.60 -6.78
CA ILE A 273 -25.94 8.56 -5.74
C ILE A 273 -27.43 8.30 -5.47
N ASP A 274 -28.26 9.34 -5.62
CA ASP A 274 -29.70 9.28 -5.28
C ASP A 274 -30.58 8.81 -6.47
N GLU A 275 -30.00 8.64 -7.67
CA GLU A 275 -30.65 8.09 -8.85
C GLU A 275 -30.31 6.59 -8.98
#